data_89de791981911e5fb48d91232e7a8704
#
_entry.id   89de791981911e5fb48d91232e7a8704
#
_cell.length_a   1.000
_cell.length_b   1.000
_cell.length_c   1.000
_cell.angle_alpha   90.00
_cell.angle_beta   90.00
_cell.angle_gamma   90.00
#
_symmetry.space_group_name_H-M   'P 1'
#
loop_
_entity.id
_entity.type
_entity.pdbx_description
1 polymer ?
#
loop_
_entity_poly.entity_id
_entity_poly.type
_entity_poly.pdbx_seq_one_letter_code
_entity_poly.pdbx_strand_id
1 'polypeptide(L)'
;MKITGIIAEYNPFHNGHAYQIAKIKEETDSDYVIVAMSGDFVQRGEPAITDKYERARMALSCGADLVLELPALFACASAEYFARAGVALFTRMGCIDYLCFGAENADLSQLNKIAGILADEPRSYQDALNIYLKEGKNFPAARILALKSYLSAESSDAALQTEQLTSLLSTPNNILGIEYLKALKTCGSQITPYPILREGAGYHDTDILLKNDYAYAILQTLKNDGSSVSSSGSAPDFASFSAAMP
;
A
#
# COMPACT_ATOMS: atom_id res chain seq x y z
N MET A 1 25.49 8.46 -1.95
CA MET A 1 24.35 8.23 -2.86
C MET A 1 23.32 7.42 -2.09
N LYS A 2 22.13 7.95 -1.91
CA LYS A 2 21.00 7.29 -1.24
C LYS A 2 19.88 7.07 -2.24
N ILE A 3 19.28 5.89 -2.23
CA ILE A 3 18.23 5.52 -3.18
C ILE A 3 17.02 5.01 -2.42
N THR A 4 15.86 5.60 -2.69
CA THR A 4 14.58 5.13 -2.12
C THR A 4 13.78 4.34 -3.15
N GLY A 5 13.28 3.18 -2.75
CA GLY A 5 12.31 2.37 -3.49
C GLY A 5 10.89 2.67 -3.07
N ILE A 6 9.97 2.73 -4.02
CA ILE A 6 8.52 2.80 -3.81
C ILE A 6 7.86 1.66 -4.59
N ILE A 7 6.97 0.91 -3.95
CA ILE A 7 6.15 -0.10 -4.62
C ILE A 7 4.74 0.47 -4.76
N ALA A 8 4.22 0.57 -6.01
CA ALA A 8 2.99 1.28 -6.27
C ALA A 8 2.16 0.67 -7.41
N GLU A 9 0.88 1.01 -7.44
CA GLU A 9 0.00 0.74 -8.57
C GLU A 9 -0.15 1.97 -9.48
N TYR A 10 -0.23 3.16 -8.89
CA TYR A 10 -0.52 4.42 -9.55
C TYR A 10 -1.77 4.33 -10.46
N ASN A 11 -2.87 3.93 -9.88
CA ASN A 11 -4.11 3.65 -10.62
C ASN A 11 -5.28 4.58 -10.23
N PRO A 12 -5.28 5.85 -10.72
CA PRO A 12 -4.24 6.54 -11.47
C PRO A 12 -3.12 7.11 -10.59
N PHE A 13 -2.08 7.69 -11.21
CA PHE A 13 -1.14 8.57 -10.51
C PHE A 13 -1.85 9.88 -10.15
N HIS A 14 -1.63 10.41 -8.95
CA HIS A 14 -2.29 11.63 -8.47
C HIS A 14 -1.38 12.43 -7.53
N ASN A 15 -1.81 13.63 -7.12
CA ASN A 15 -1.02 14.56 -6.30
C ASN A 15 -0.50 13.96 -4.98
N GLY A 16 -1.24 13.04 -4.36
CA GLY A 16 -0.76 12.32 -3.17
C GLY A 16 0.48 11.46 -3.43
N HIS A 17 0.62 10.90 -4.65
CA HIS A 17 1.82 10.17 -5.04
C HIS A 17 3.00 11.12 -5.34
N ALA A 18 2.72 12.26 -5.99
CA ALA A 18 3.73 13.30 -6.21
C ALA A 18 4.26 13.85 -4.86
N TYR A 19 3.35 14.11 -3.92
CA TYR A 19 3.69 14.51 -2.56
C TYR A 19 4.57 13.46 -1.85
N GLN A 20 4.23 12.17 -1.95
CA GLN A 20 5.04 11.10 -1.38
C GLN A 20 6.46 11.09 -1.95
N ILE A 21 6.62 11.23 -3.27
CA ILE A 21 7.93 11.27 -3.93
C ILE A 21 8.75 12.48 -3.47
N ALA A 22 8.14 13.66 -3.41
CA ALA A 22 8.82 14.88 -2.96
C ALA A 22 9.23 14.77 -1.49
N LYS A 23 8.31 14.33 -0.63
CA LYS A 23 8.52 14.22 0.81
C LYS A 23 9.63 13.24 1.15
N ILE A 24 9.67 12.07 0.49
CA ILE A 24 10.72 11.08 0.78
C ILE A 24 12.10 11.56 0.35
N LYS A 25 12.22 12.29 -0.76
CA LYS A 25 13.49 12.89 -1.17
C LYS A 25 13.99 13.88 -0.12
N GLU A 26 13.10 14.71 0.41
CA GLU A 26 13.43 15.70 1.45
C GLU A 26 13.81 15.03 2.78
N GLU A 27 12.99 14.11 3.29
CA GLU A 27 13.16 13.53 4.63
C GLU A 27 14.31 12.52 4.73
N THR A 28 14.64 11.82 3.65
CA THR A 28 15.74 10.83 3.63
C THR A 28 17.01 11.36 2.98
N ASP A 29 16.97 12.55 2.38
CA ASP A 29 18.06 13.08 1.56
C ASP A 29 18.45 12.10 0.45
N SER A 30 17.44 11.53 -0.22
CA SER A 30 17.64 10.56 -1.29
C SER A 30 17.98 11.23 -2.61
N ASP A 31 19.08 10.79 -3.21
CA ASP A 31 19.51 11.25 -4.53
C ASP A 31 18.56 10.76 -5.64
N TYR A 32 18.02 9.55 -5.50
CA TYR A 32 17.16 8.91 -6.51
C TYR A 32 15.97 8.20 -5.89
N VAL A 33 14.85 8.18 -6.62
CA VAL A 33 13.65 7.41 -6.32
C VAL A 33 13.38 6.40 -7.44
N ILE A 34 13.34 5.12 -7.09
CA ILE A 34 13.04 4.01 -7.99
C ILE A 34 11.67 3.44 -7.65
N VAL A 35 10.79 3.36 -8.63
CA VAL A 35 9.43 2.85 -8.45
C VAL A 35 9.30 1.46 -9.07
N ALA A 36 8.83 0.49 -8.30
CA ALA A 36 8.34 -0.79 -8.80
C ALA A 36 6.82 -0.68 -8.98
N MET A 37 6.34 -0.61 -10.21
CA MET A 37 4.96 -0.28 -10.55
C MET A 37 4.22 -1.45 -11.19
N SER A 38 2.96 -1.65 -10.83
CA SER A 38 2.06 -2.57 -11.53
C SER A 38 1.95 -2.20 -13.02
N GLY A 39 1.96 -3.21 -13.88
CA GLY A 39 1.77 -3.05 -15.33
C GLY A 39 0.32 -2.69 -15.69
N ASP A 40 -0.21 -3.30 -16.75
CA ASP A 40 -1.56 -3.01 -17.26
C ASP A 40 -2.68 -3.58 -16.38
N PHE A 41 -2.33 -4.44 -15.41
CA PHE A 41 -3.25 -4.96 -14.40
C PHE A 41 -2.72 -4.64 -13.00
N VAL A 42 -3.64 -4.25 -12.12
CA VAL A 42 -3.35 -3.90 -10.73
C VAL A 42 -3.79 -5.01 -9.78
N GLN A 43 -3.59 -4.81 -8.48
CA GLN A 43 -3.96 -5.77 -7.45
C GLN A 43 -5.44 -6.17 -7.61
N ARG A 44 -5.76 -7.44 -7.36
CA ARG A 44 -7.06 -8.08 -7.59
C ARG A 44 -7.38 -8.36 -9.06
N GLY A 45 -6.45 -8.11 -9.98
CA GLY A 45 -6.60 -8.45 -11.40
C GLY A 45 -7.49 -7.47 -12.19
N GLU A 46 -7.74 -6.28 -11.64
CA GLU A 46 -8.47 -5.25 -12.38
C GLU A 46 -7.55 -4.60 -13.44
N PRO A 47 -8.07 -4.26 -14.63
CA PRO A 47 -7.33 -3.42 -15.58
C PRO A 47 -7.02 -2.07 -14.97
N ALA A 48 -5.81 -1.56 -15.23
CA ALA A 48 -5.48 -0.19 -14.84
C ALA A 48 -6.31 0.82 -15.65
N ILE A 49 -6.63 1.96 -15.04
CA ILE A 49 -7.48 2.99 -15.66
C ILE A 49 -6.83 3.64 -16.90
N THR A 50 -5.50 3.66 -16.93
CA THR A 50 -4.71 4.13 -18.07
C THR A 50 -3.49 3.23 -18.26
N ASP A 51 -2.87 3.28 -19.43
CA ASP A 51 -1.75 2.42 -19.75
C ASP A 51 -0.52 2.67 -18.84
N LYS A 52 0.33 1.69 -18.73
CA LYS A 52 1.49 1.73 -17.85
C LYS A 52 2.51 2.80 -18.24
N TYR A 53 2.61 3.14 -19.52
CA TYR A 53 3.59 4.14 -19.99
C TYR A 53 3.18 5.54 -19.57
N GLU A 54 1.88 5.88 -19.63
CA GLU A 54 1.36 7.15 -19.13
C GLU A 54 1.55 7.27 -17.62
N ARG A 55 1.25 6.22 -16.85
CA ARG A 55 1.46 6.21 -15.39
C ARG A 55 2.94 6.33 -15.03
N ALA A 56 3.82 5.66 -15.77
CA ALA A 56 5.27 5.80 -15.59
C ALA A 56 5.75 7.20 -15.93
N ARG A 57 5.24 7.80 -17.02
CA ARG A 57 5.58 9.17 -17.42
C ARG A 57 5.17 10.19 -16.36
N MET A 58 3.96 10.06 -15.79
CA MET A 58 3.49 10.90 -14.70
C MET A 58 4.42 10.80 -13.48
N ALA A 59 4.79 9.60 -13.06
CA ALA A 59 5.70 9.38 -11.94
C ALA A 59 7.08 10.00 -12.19
N LEU A 60 7.65 9.81 -13.40
CA LEU A 60 8.94 10.39 -13.79
C LEU A 60 8.86 11.92 -13.83
N SER A 61 7.79 12.50 -14.35
CA SER A 61 7.59 13.95 -14.38
C SER A 61 7.47 14.56 -12.97
N CYS A 62 7.05 13.77 -11.99
CA CYS A 62 6.89 14.18 -10.59
C CYS A 62 8.05 13.76 -9.68
N GLY A 63 9.21 13.40 -10.26
CA GLY A 63 10.45 13.24 -9.52
C GLY A 63 10.88 11.80 -9.24
N ALA A 64 10.19 10.78 -9.77
CA ALA A 64 10.77 9.45 -9.85
C ALA A 64 11.90 9.45 -10.90
N ASP A 65 12.96 8.68 -10.66
CA ASP A 65 14.13 8.63 -11.54
C ASP A 65 14.15 7.37 -12.40
N LEU A 66 13.50 6.30 -11.94
CA LEU A 66 13.35 5.04 -12.66
C LEU A 66 12.02 4.37 -12.29
N VAL A 67 11.33 3.86 -13.30
CA VAL A 67 10.13 3.03 -13.10
C VAL A 67 10.38 1.64 -13.67
N LEU A 68 10.20 0.63 -12.83
CA LEU A 68 10.31 -0.80 -13.16
C LEU A 68 8.92 -1.42 -13.13
N GLU A 69 8.60 -2.25 -14.10
CA GLU A 69 7.34 -2.98 -14.11
C GLU A 69 7.40 -4.23 -13.22
N LEU A 70 6.45 -4.35 -12.28
CA LEU A 70 6.22 -5.62 -11.58
C LEU A 70 5.54 -6.61 -12.52
N PRO A 71 6.02 -7.86 -12.61
CA PRO A 71 5.37 -8.89 -13.43
C PRO A 71 3.89 -9.05 -13.03
N ALA A 72 3.00 -9.15 -14.03
CA ALA A 72 1.54 -9.23 -13.82
C ALA A 72 1.14 -10.33 -12.83
N LEU A 73 1.84 -11.48 -12.83
CA LEU A 73 1.62 -12.55 -11.87
C LEU A 73 1.65 -12.08 -10.40
N PHE A 74 2.53 -11.17 -10.07
CA PHE A 74 2.67 -10.62 -8.72
C PHE A 74 1.81 -9.37 -8.53
N ALA A 75 1.70 -8.52 -9.56
CA ALA A 75 0.88 -7.31 -9.52
C ALA A 75 -0.59 -7.63 -9.24
N CYS A 76 -1.12 -8.73 -9.80
CA CYS A 76 -2.52 -9.16 -9.61
C CYS A 76 -2.74 -10.03 -8.36
N ALA A 77 -1.69 -10.38 -7.64
CA ALA A 77 -1.78 -11.31 -6.51
C ALA A 77 -2.29 -10.65 -5.22
N SER A 78 -2.33 -11.43 -4.14
CA SER A 78 -2.64 -10.90 -2.80
C SER A 78 -1.57 -9.90 -2.34
N ALA A 79 -1.92 -9.08 -1.33
CA ALA A 79 -1.00 -8.10 -0.75
C ALA A 79 0.35 -8.72 -0.34
N GLU A 80 0.35 -9.95 0.18
CA GLU A 80 1.55 -10.69 0.55
C GLU A 80 2.48 -10.93 -0.65
N TYR A 81 1.96 -11.47 -1.75
CA TYR A 81 2.77 -11.77 -2.93
C TYR A 81 3.20 -10.51 -3.68
N PHE A 82 2.33 -9.51 -3.73
CA PHE A 82 2.64 -8.20 -4.27
C PHE A 82 3.81 -7.55 -3.51
N ALA A 83 3.71 -7.46 -2.19
CA ALA A 83 4.74 -6.91 -1.32
C ALA A 83 6.06 -7.69 -1.45
N ARG A 84 5.98 -9.03 -1.38
CA ARG A 84 7.15 -9.89 -1.49
C ARG A 84 7.89 -9.72 -2.81
N ALA A 85 7.17 -9.59 -3.92
CA ALA A 85 7.79 -9.42 -5.24
C ALA A 85 8.53 -8.07 -5.33
N GLY A 86 7.91 -6.97 -4.92
CA GLY A 86 8.53 -5.65 -4.94
C GLY A 86 9.75 -5.58 -4.01
N VAL A 87 9.64 -6.09 -2.79
CA VAL A 87 10.75 -6.15 -1.83
C VAL A 87 11.87 -7.05 -2.35
N ALA A 88 11.56 -8.23 -2.91
CA ALA A 88 12.59 -9.12 -3.47
C ALA A 88 13.30 -8.50 -4.67
N LEU A 89 12.58 -7.74 -5.53
CA LEU A 89 13.16 -6.98 -6.63
C LEU A 89 14.18 -5.98 -6.08
N PHE A 90 13.79 -5.12 -5.16
CA PHE A 90 14.65 -4.10 -4.58
C PHE A 90 15.84 -4.70 -3.80
N THR A 91 15.60 -5.77 -3.04
CA THR A 91 16.69 -6.48 -2.33
C THR A 91 17.73 -7.03 -3.30
N ARG A 92 17.31 -7.61 -4.43
CA ARG A 92 18.22 -8.15 -5.44
C ARG A 92 18.95 -7.09 -6.24
N MET A 93 18.37 -5.89 -6.38
CA MET A 93 19.07 -4.75 -6.98
C MET A 93 20.29 -4.34 -6.16
N GLY A 94 20.22 -4.48 -4.82
CA GLY A 94 21.34 -4.27 -3.91
C GLY A 94 21.79 -2.81 -3.78
N CYS A 95 21.00 -1.86 -4.29
CA CYS A 95 21.32 -0.42 -4.27
C CYS A 95 20.24 0.42 -3.55
N ILE A 96 19.17 -0.19 -3.05
CA ILE A 96 18.08 0.52 -2.39
C ILE A 96 18.39 0.65 -0.89
N ASP A 97 18.40 1.87 -0.38
CA ASP A 97 18.64 2.17 1.04
C ASP A 97 17.34 2.20 1.84
N TYR A 98 16.28 2.78 1.27
CA TYR A 98 14.99 2.94 1.93
C TYR A 98 13.85 2.33 1.10
N LEU A 99 12.87 1.74 1.79
CA LEU A 99 11.58 1.37 1.20
C LEU A 99 10.51 2.31 1.75
N CYS A 100 10.02 3.23 0.91
CA CYS A 100 8.98 4.17 1.28
C CYS A 100 7.59 3.62 0.94
N PHE A 101 6.65 3.77 1.87
CA PHE A 101 5.25 3.44 1.67
C PHE A 101 4.34 4.36 2.48
N GLY A 102 3.13 4.63 1.96
CA GLY A 102 2.10 5.35 2.71
C GLY A 102 1.46 4.47 3.77
N ALA A 103 1.11 5.04 4.92
CA ALA A 103 0.41 4.35 5.99
C ALA A 103 -0.63 5.28 6.64
N GLU A 104 -1.77 4.74 7.06
CA GLU A 104 -2.76 5.48 7.85
C GLU A 104 -2.29 5.66 9.30
N ASN A 105 -1.47 4.73 9.78
CA ASN A 105 -0.71 4.85 11.01
C ASN A 105 0.76 4.54 10.71
N ALA A 106 1.62 5.53 10.84
CA ALA A 106 3.04 5.44 10.53
C ALA A 106 3.90 5.02 11.75
N ASP A 107 3.32 4.47 12.81
CA ASP A 107 4.06 3.92 13.94
C ASP A 107 4.80 2.63 13.53
N LEU A 108 6.04 2.81 13.09
CA LEU A 108 6.90 1.73 12.60
C LEU A 108 7.14 0.65 13.67
N SER A 109 7.13 1.00 14.96
CA SER A 109 7.33 0.04 16.05
C SER A 109 6.17 -0.95 16.12
N GLN A 110 4.93 -0.44 16.05
CA GLN A 110 3.73 -1.29 16.06
C GLN A 110 3.63 -2.13 14.79
N LEU A 111 3.87 -1.52 13.63
CA LEU A 111 3.85 -2.24 12.35
C LEU A 111 4.88 -3.36 12.32
N ASN A 112 6.12 -3.11 12.78
CA ASN A 112 7.19 -4.12 12.86
C ASN A 112 6.86 -5.25 13.83
N LYS A 113 6.23 -4.95 14.97
CA LYS A 113 5.82 -5.99 15.94
C LYS A 113 4.86 -6.98 15.29
N ILE A 114 3.85 -6.46 14.58
CA ILE A 114 2.87 -7.29 13.86
C ILE A 114 3.54 -8.07 12.73
N ALA A 115 4.33 -7.39 11.90
CA ALA A 115 5.06 -8.01 10.81
C ALA A 115 6.00 -9.12 11.28
N GLY A 116 6.65 -8.93 12.44
CA GLY A 116 7.49 -9.94 13.09
C GLY A 116 6.72 -11.20 13.44
N ILE A 117 5.58 -11.08 14.11
CA ILE A 117 4.72 -12.22 14.45
C ILE A 117 4.27 -12.96 13.19
N LEU A 118 3.88 -12.22 12.15
CA LEU A 118 3.42 -12.80 10.89
C LEU A 118 4.55 -13.41 10.04
N ALA A 119 5.78 -12.97 10.23
CA ALA A 119 6.94 -13.56 9.56
C ALA A 119 7.42 -14.85 10.24
N ASP A 120 7.42 -14.87 11.57
CA ASP A 120 7.90 -15.98 12.38
C ASP A 120 6.83 -17.05 12.60
N GLU A 121 5.54 -16.67 12.49
CA GLU A 121 4.37 -17.52 12.72
C GLU A 121 4.52 -18.43 13.95
N PRO A 122 4.64 -17.88 15.18
CA PRO A 122 4.79 -18.68 16.39
C PRO A 122 3.69 -19.73 16.52
N ARG A 123 3.99 -20.91 17.09
CA ARG A 123 3.05 -22.03 17.15
C ARG A 123 1.71 -21.65 17.80
N SER A 124 1.74 -20.85 18.87
CA SER A 124 0.52 -20.37 19.53
C SER A 124 -0.33 -19.47 18.63
N TYR A 125 0.29 -18.67 17.75
CA TYR A 125 -0.43 -17.91 16.72
C TYR A 125 -1.04 -18.84 15.67
N GLN A 126 -0.28 -19.82 15.16
CA GLN A 126 -0.77 -20.80 14.16
C GLN A 126 -1.94 -21.62 14.71
N ASP A 127 -1.84 -22.09 15.97
CA ASP A 127 -2.91 -22.85 16.62
C ASP A 127 -4.20 -22.00 16.74
N ALA A 128 -4.08 -20.75 17.17
CA ALA A 128 -5.20 -19.81 17.25
C ALA A 128 -5.83 -19.53 15.85
N LEU A 129 -4.98 -19.33 14.83
CA LEU A 129 -5.45 -19.11 13.44
C LEU A 129 -6.25 -20.32 12.95
N ASN A 130 -5.75 -21.52 13.18
CA ASN A 130 -6.42 -22.76 12.78
C ASN A 130 -7.77 -22.97 13.51
N ILE A 131 -7.89 -22.57 14.77
CA ILE A 131 -9.15 -22.61 15.52
C ILE A 131 -10.18 -21.72 14.82
N TYR A 132 -9.85 -20.43 14.56
CA TYR A 132 -10.79 -19.50 13.95
C TYR A 132 -11.17 -19.86 12.50
N LEU A 133 -10.24 -20.45 11.74
CA LEU A 133 -10.55 -20.97 10.40
C LEU A 133 -11.53 -22.14 10.45
N LYS A 134 -11.37 -23.05 11.44
CA LYS A 134 -12.30 -24.17 11.66
C LYS A 134 -13.69 -23.71 12.12
N GLU A 135 -13.77 -22.57 12.80
CA GLU A 135 -15.04 -21.91 13.15
C GLU A 135 -15.72 -21.23 11.97
N GLY A 136 -15.16 -21.32 10.75
CA GLY A 136 -15.72 -20.75 9.53
C GLY A 136 -15.45 -19.27 9.31
N LYS A 137 -14.52 -18.68 10.05
CA LYS A 137 -14.08 -17.31 9.78
C LYS A 137 -13.29 -17.26 8.47
N ASN A 138 -13.47 -16.19 7.68
CA ASN A 138 -12.61 -15.94 6.54
C ASN A 138 -11.16 -15.62 7.02
N PHE A 139 -10.19 -15.81 6.14
CA PHE A 139 -8.78 -15.66 6.50
C PHE A 139 -8.43 -14.30 7.12
N PRO A 140 -8.87 -13.13 6.58
CA PRO A 140 -8.59 -11.84 7.20
C PRO A 140 -9.12 -11.71 8.64
N ALA A 141 -10.35 -12.15 8.90
CA ALA A 141 -10.93 -12.12 10.23
C ALA A 141 -10.24 -13.09 11.20
N ALA A 142 -9.95 -14.32 10.74
CA ALA A 142 -9.21 -15.31 11.51
C ALA A 142 -7.81 -14.82 11.90
N ARG A 143 -7.10 -14.17 10.96
CA ARG A 143 -5.78 -13.57 11.17
C ARG A 143 -5.79 -12.49 12.27
N ILE A 144 -6.78 -11.59 12.23
CA ILE A 144 -6.95 -10.55 13.27
C ILE A 144 -7.21 -11.17 14.63
N LEU A 145 -8.12 -12.15 14.72
CA LEU A 145 -8.45 -12.82 15.97
C LEU A 145 -7.27 -13.62 16.54
N ALA A 146 -6.50 -14.29 15.67
CA ALA A 146 -5.31 -15.04 16.08
C ALA A 146 -4.22 -14.11 16.62
N LEU A 147 -3.97 -12.97 15.97
CA LEU A 147 -3.05 -11.95 16.46
C LEU A 147 -3.49 -11.39 17.82
N LYS A 148 -4.78 -11.13 18.00
CA LYS A 148 -5.35 -10.68 19.28
C LYS A 148 -5.10 -11.72 20.38
N SER A 149 -5.42 -12.98 20.12
CA SER A 149 -5.20 -14.07 21.07
C SER A 149 -3.72 -14.21 21.45
N TYR A 150 -2.84 -14.14 20.47
CA TYR A 150 -1.40 -14.21 20.67
C TYR A 150 -0.87 -13.06 21.53
N LEU A 151 -1.21 -11.82 21.18
CA LEU A 151 -0.76 -10.62 21.89
C LEU A 151 -1.34 -10.52 23.31
N SER A 152 -2.57 -10.97 23.51
CA SER A 152 -3.21 -11.00 24.83
C SER A 152 -2.56 -12.01 25.79
N ALA A 153 -1.95 -13.08 25.27
CA ALA A 153 -1.23 -14.04 26.06
C ALA A 153 0.17 -13.55 26.50
N GLU A 154 0.75 -12.61 25.72
CA GLU A 154 2.09 -12.08 25.99
C GLU A 154 2.13 -10.86 26.91
N SER A 155 1.04 -10.10 27.05
CA SER A 155 1.03 -8.87 27.85
C SER A 155 -0.30 -8.62 28.57
N SER A 156 -0.21 -8.10 29.80
CA SER A 156 -1.36 -7.75 30.65
C SER A 156 -2.16 -6.52 30.18
N ASP A 157 -1.65 -5.72 29.22
CA ASP A 157 -2.30 -4.53 28.66
C ASP A 157 -3.18 -4.83 27.42
N ALA A 158 -3.85 -5.96 27.44
CA ALA A 158 -4.51 -6.55 26.27
C ALA A 158 -5.66 -5.73 25.66
N ALA A 159 -6.38 -4.93 26.46
CA ALA A 159 -7.59 -4.24 25.97
C ALA A 159 -7.29 -3.04 25.05
N LEU A 160 -6.32 -2.19 25.40
CA LEU A 160 -5.89 -1.05 24.56
C LEU A 160 -5.24 -1.52 23.26
N GLN A 161 -4.53 -2.66 23.30
CA GLN A 161 -3.88 -3.24 22.11
C GLN A 161 -4.87 -3.82 21.10
N THR A 162 -6.06 -4.21 21.55
CA THR A 162 -7.08 -4.87 20.71
C THR A 162 -7.74 -3.92 19.70
N GLU A 163 -8.08 -2.69 20.09
CA GLU A 163 -8.69 -1.68 19.23
C GLU A 163 -7.65 -1.13 18.24
N GLN A 164 -6.46 -0.82 18.72
CA GLN A 164 -5.35 -0.36 17.87
C GLN A 164 -4.96 -1.40 16.83
N LEU A 165 -4.89 -2.68 17.21
CA LEU A 165 -4.60 -3.77 16.28
C LEU A 165 -5.68 -3.91 15.21
N THR A 166 -6.95 -3.75 15.59
CA THR A 166 -8.06 -3.82 14.62
C THR A 166 -7.97 -2.66 13.63
N SER A 167 -7.71 -1.45 14.09
CA SER A 167 -7.51 -0.28 13.24
C SER A 167 -6.34 -0.48 12.27
N LEU A 168 -5.18 -0.94 12.76
CA LEU A 168 -4.00 -1.21 11.93
C LEU A 168 -4.26 -2.25 10.84
N LEU A 169 -5.01 -3.30 11.15
CA LEU A 169 -5.27 -4.42 10.23
C LEU A 169 -6.55 -4.26 9.39
N SER A 170 -7.29 -3.16 9.54
CA SER A 170 -8.49 -2.84 8.76
C SER A 170 -8.24 -1.86 7.62
N THR A 171 -7.12 -1.15 7.63
CA THR A 171 -6.78 -0.15 6.62
C THR A 171 -5.83 -0.71 5.55
N PRO A 172 -6.13 -0.49 4.27
CA PRO A 172 -5.40 -1.15 3.17
C PRO A 172 -3.92 -0.82 3.12
N ASN A 173 -3.52 0.43 3.39
CA ASN A 173 -2.10 0.79 3.32
C ASN A 173 -1.31 0.27 4.52
N ASN A 174 -1.90 0.21 5.71
CA ASN A 174 -1.25 -0.46 6.84
C ASN A 174 -1.10 -1.97 6.61
N ILE A 175 -2.10 -2.62 5.98
CA ILE A 175 -1.99 -4.03 5.59
C ILE A 175 -0.80 -4.22 4.64
N LEU A 176 -0.69 -3.39 3.60
CA LEU A 176 0.44 -3.42 2.67
C LEU A 176 1.77 -3.11 3.39
N GLY A 177 1.80 -2.10 4.25
CA GLY A 177 2.97 -1.76 5.06
C GLY A 177 3.46 -2.93 5.90
N ILE A 178 2.56 -3.64 6.57
CA ILE A 178 2.88 -4.85 7.34
C ILE A 178 3.44 -5.95 6.43
N GLU A 179 2.86 -6.15 5.24
CA GLU A 179 3.38 -7.14 4.29
C GLU A 179 4.75 -6.74 3.73
N TYR A 180 5.04 -5.45 3.52
CA TYR A 180 6.38 -4.98 3.16
C TYR A 180 7.40 -5.28 4.27
N LEU A 181 7.07 -4.99 5.52
CA LEU A 181 7.95 -5.26 6.66
C LEU A 181 8.18 -6.76 6.86
N LYS A 182 7.12 -7.58 6.72
CA LYS A 182 7.22 -9.05 6.70
C LYS A 182 8.15 -9.52 5.58
N ALA A 183 8.00 -8.97 4.38
CA ALA A 183 8.82 -9.33 3.23
C ALA A 183 10.28 -8.92 3.41
N LEU A 184 10.57 -7.72 3.95
CA LEU A 184 11.93 -7.29 4.29
C LEU A 184 12.60 -8.30 5.24
N LYS A 185 11.91 -8.71 6.29
CA LYS A 185 12.42 -9.69 7.26
C LYS A 185 12.66 -11.05 6.60
N THR A 186 11.68 -11.59 5.88
CA THR A 186 11.77 -12.93 5.28
C THR A 186 12.76 -13.02 4.12
N CYS A 187 13.02 -11.91 3.42
CA CYS A 187 14.06 -11.82 2.38
C CYS A 187 15.46 -11.53 2.94
N GLY A 188 15.61 -11.34 4.25
CA GLY A 188 16.89 -10.93 4.85
C GLY A 188 17.39 -9.58 4.31
N SER A 189 16.48 -8.68 3.98
CA SER A 189 16.80 -7.40 3.35
C SER A 189 17.41 -6.42 4.34
N GLN A 190 18.37 -5.62 3.89
CA GLN A 190 18.98 -4.53 4.67
C GLN A 190 18.32 -3.17 4.38
N ILE A 191 17.28 -3.14 3.55
CA ILE A 191 16.55 -1.92 3.19
C ILE A 191 15.82 -1.41 4.43
N THR A 192 16.00 -0.13 4.73
CA THR A 192 15.34 0.53 5.86
C THR A 192 13.90 0.91 5.48
N PRO A 193 12.87 0.41 6.18
CA PRO A 193 11.49 0.82 5.92
C PRO A 193 11.23 2.26 6.37
N TYR A 194 10.51 3.02 5.55
CA TYR A 194 10.17 4.41 5.81
C TYR A 194 8.68 4.68 5.55
N PRO A 195 7.81 4.55 6.57
CA PRO A 195 6.39 4.86 6.42
C PRO A 195 6.19 6.38 6.40
N ILE A 196 5.38 6.86 5.44
CA ILE A 196 4.88 8.24 5.41
C ILE A 196 3.41 8.23 5.82
N LEU A 197 3.07 9.09 6.80
CA LEU A 197 1.69 9.30 7.20
C LEU A 197 0.90 9.88 6.03
N ARG A 198 -0.22 9.26 5.69
CA ARG A 198 -1.11 9.76 4.64
C ARG A 198 -1.91 10.94 5.15
N GLU A 199 -1.89 12.02 4.39
CA GLU A 199 -2.65 13.23 4.64
C GLU A 199 -3.73 13.38 3.57
N GLY A 200 -4.96 13.79 3.95
CA GLY A 200 -6.07 14.01 3.02
C GLY A 200 -7.19 12.96 3.13
N ALA A 201 -7.89 12.70 2.02
CA ALA A 201 -9.05 11.80 1.99
C ALA A 201 -8.70 10.35 2.37
N GLY A 202 -9.56 9.71 3.16
CA GLY A 202 -9.45 8.30 3.52
C GLY A 202 -9.62 7.39 2.31
N TYR A 203 -9.17 6.13 2.42
CA TYR A 203 -9.26 5.15 1.32
C TYR A 203 -10.69 4.94 0.79
N HIS A 204 -11.70 5.11 1.65
CA HIS A 204 -13.11 4.94 1.30
C HIS A 204 -13.85 6.25 1.04
N ASP A 205 -13.18 7.39 1.12
CA ASP A 205 -13.80 8.66 0.83
C ASP A 205 -14.10 8.76 -0.67
N THR A 206 -15.30 9.25 -0.98
CA THR A 206 -15.78 9.43 -2.35
C THR A 206 -15.66 10.88 -2.82
N ASP A 207 -15.38 11.80 -1.90
CA ASP A 207 -15.26 13.22 -2.21
C ASP A 207 -13.84 13.57 -2.64
N ILE A 208 -13.71 14.23 -3.77
CA ILE A 208 -12.43 14.72 -4.29
C ILE A 208 -12.05 16.00 -3.56
N LEU A 209 -10.96 15.95 -2.78
CA LEU A 209 -10.36 17.10 -2.13
C LEU A 209 -9.20 17.63 -2.98
N LEU A 210 -9.18 18.91 -3.29
CA LEU A 210 -8.40 19.56 -4.35
C LEU A 210 -6.85 19.47 -4.27
N LYS A 211 -6.24 18.85 -3.24
CA LYS A 211 -4.77 18.84 -3.14
C LYS A 211 -4.11 17.46 -3.01
N ASN A 212 -4.73 16.52 -2.30
CA ASN A 212 -4.10 15.22 -2.02
C ASN A 212 -5.09 14.06 -2.15
N ASP A 213 -5.91 14.06 -3.23
CA ASP A 213 -6.93 13.04 -3.41
C ASP A 213 -6.32 11.70 -3.80
N TYR A 214 -6.93 10.64 -3.28
CA TYR A 214 -6.45 9.29 -3.48
C TYR A 214 -7.13 8.61 -4.66
N ALA A 215 -6.41 7.70 -5.30
CA ALA A 215 -6.84 6.97 -6.47
C ALA A 215 -8.25 6.37 -6.33
N TYR A 216 -8.62 5.91 -5.13
CA TYR A 216 -9.94 5.33 -4.90
C TYR A 216 -11.08 6.35 -5.05
N ALA A 217 -10.94 7.57 -4.48
CA ALA A 217 -11.93 8.64 -4.62
C ALA A 217 -12.09 9.02 -6.10
N ILE A 218 -10.98 9.21 -6.81
CA ILE A 218 -10.98 9.51 -8.25
C ILE A 218 -11.68 8.40 -9.04
N LEU A 219 -11.34 7.13 -8.79
CA LEU A 219 -11.95 5.98 -9.46
C LEU A 219 -13.45 5.85 -9.19
N GLN A 220 -13.92 6.10 -7.96
CA GLN A 220 -15.33 6.04 -7.62
C GLN A 220 -16.12 7.16 -8.33
N THR A 221 -15.57 8.36 -8.39
CA THR A 221 -16.19 9.48 -9.10
C THR A 221 -16.30 9.16 -10.60
N LEU A 222 -15.23 8.65 -11.22
CA LEU A 222 -15.27 8.23 -12.64
C LEU A 222 -16.31 7.14 -12.91
N LYS A 223 -16.44 6.15 -12.02
CA LYS A 223 -17.45 5.09 -12.14
C LYS A 223 -18.89 5.65 -12.03
N ASN A 224 -19.11 6.58 -11.10
CA ASN A 224 -20.41 7.20 -10.89
C ASN A 224 -20.82 8.08 -12.07
N ASP A 225 -19.91 8.87 -12.60
CA ASP A 225 -20.16 9.71 -13.79
C ASP A 225 -20.42 8.86 -15.03
N GLY A 226 -19.69 7.76 -15.20
CA GLY A 226 -19.91 6.82 -16.30
C GLY A 226 -21.29 6.13 -16.28
N SER A 227 -21.91 5.97 -15.10
CA SER A 227 -23.27 5.42 -14.97
C SER A 227 -24.37 6.43 -15.27
N SER A 228 -24.09 7.73 -15.26
CA SER A 228 -25.04 8.82 -15.58
C SER A 228 -25.13 9.14 -17.08
N VAL A 229 -24.22 8.63 -17.92
CA VAL A 229 -24.16 8.92 -19.37
C VAL A 229 -25.28 8.23 -20.17
N SER A 230 -26.14 7.40 -19.57
CA SER A 230 -27.19 6.69 -20.29
C SER A 230 -28.47 7.49 -20.56
N SER A 231 -28.63 8.76 -20.10
CA SER A 231 -29.88 9.50 -20.27
C SER A 231 -29.78 10.98 -20.63
N SER A 232 -28.62 11.62 -20.62
CA SER A 232 -28.49 13.01 -21.05
C SER A 232 -27.09 13.23 -21.61
N GLY A 233 -26.96 13.46 -22.91
CA GLY A 233 -25.69 13.58 -23.65
C GLY A 233 -24.73 14.71 -23.23
N SER A 234 -24.55 14.95 -21.93
CA SER A 234 -23.52 15.83 -21.39
C SER A 234 -22.30 15.00 -21.04
N ALA A 235 -21.15 15.38 -21.56
CA ALA A 235 -19.87 14.77 -21.18
C ALA A 235 -19.63 14.92 -19.67
N PRO A 236 -18.97 13.91 -19.02
CA PRO A 236 -18.60 14.03 -17.61
C PRO A 236 -17.76 15.30 -17.39
N ASP A 237 -17.99 15.96 -16.25
CA ASP A 237 -17.18 17.12 -15.86
C ASP A 237 -15.80 16.64 -15.37
N PHE A 238 -14.82 16.69 -16.25
CA PHE A 238 -13.43 16.35 -15.94
C PHE A 238 -12.64 17.49 -15.28
N ALA A 239 -13.24 18.66 -15.05
CA ALA A 239 -12.51 19.79 -14.51
C ALA A 239 -11.96 19.50 -13.08
N SER A 240 -12.71 18.77 -12.26
CA SER A 240 -12.28 18.36 -10.93
C SER A 240 -11.12 17.37 -10.96
N PHE A 241 -11.01 16.55 -12.02
CA PHE A 241 -9.94 15.57 -12.15
C PHE A 241 -8.61 16.23 -12.53
N SER A 242 -8.63 17.27 -13.38
CA SER A 242 -7.41 17.95 -13.77
C SER A 242 -6.73 18.68 -12.61
N ALA A 243 -7.46 19.02 -11.55
CA ALA A 243 -6.92 19.64 -10.35
C ALA A 243 -6.22 18.62 -9.40
N ALA A 244 -6.56 17.33 -9.49
CA ALA A 244 -5.99 16.26 -8.69
C ALA A 244 -4.84 15.51 -9.40
N MET A 245 -4.67 15.75 -10.70
CA MET A 245 -3.61 15.15 -11.51
C MET A 245 -2.46 16.14 -11.70
N PRO A 246 -1.21 15.67 -11.62
CA PRO A 246 -0.02 16.50 -11.82
C PRO A 246 0.17 16.91 -13.28
#